data_313776a4d9bb4b87f89e9fbb827c4332
#
_entry.id   313776a4d9bb4b87f89e9fbb827c4332
#
_cell.length_a   1.000
_cell.length_b   1.000
_cell.length_c   1.000
_cell.angle_alpha   90.00
_cell.angle_beta   90.00
_cell.angle_gamma   90.00
#
_symmetry.space_group_name_H-M   'P 1'
#
loop_
_entity.id
_entity.type
_entity.pdbx_description
1 polymer ?
#
loop_
_entity_poly.entity_id
_entity_poly.type
_entity_poly.pdbx_seq_one_letter_code
_entity_poly.pdbx_strand_id
1 'polypeptide(L)'
;MKFSSIKEYFYKLYNICYLITLFPLGIFIYLYLQMQVGKLNSLVQEAGQILIFQIGLATISLAVLTTVHLVMKRRIKKIRTVPSLGDRLEYYYYYSIQRMMGIAVASSFMALGLWLTNSDLFSILYLVILIWLSLQWPSPKMACKDLALRGDEREMVLYKRDTLG
;
A
#
# COMPACT_ATOMS: atom_id res chain seq x y z
N MET A 1 -18.39 14.33 -10.13
CA MET A 1 -18.12 13.13 -9.30
C MET A 1 -18.43 11.88 -10.11
N LYS A 2 -17.47 10.97 -10.31
CA LYS A 2 -17.67 9.71 -11.08
C LYS A 2 -18.36 8.59 -10.28
N PHE A 3 -18.76 8.89 -9.06
CA PHE A 3 -19.39 7.93 -8.13
C PHE A 3 -20.79 8.43 -7.78
N SER A 4 -21.76 7.52 -7.72
CA SER A 4 -23.16 7.85 -7.39
C SER A 4 -23.33 8.12 -5.89
N SER A 5 -22.45 7.58 -5.06
CA SER A 5 -22.48 7.73 -3.60
C SER A 5 -21.11 7.58 -2.94
N ILE A 6 -20.96 8.14 -1.72
CA ILE A 6 -19.75 7.97 -0.89
C ILE A 6 -19.55 6.48 -0.51
N LYS A 7 -20.64 5.74 -0.35
CA LYS A 7 -20.60 4.30 -0.08
C LYS A 7 -20.01 3.52 -1.25
N GLU A 8 -20.44 3.81 -2.48
CA GLU A 8 -19.92 3.22 -3.72
C GLU A 8 -18.44 3.58 -3.92
N TYR A 9 -18.06 4.81 -3.64
CA TYR A 9 -16.68 5.29 -3.68
C TYR A 9 -15.74 4.42 -2.83
N PHE A 10 -16.05 4.24 -1.53
CA PHE A 10 -15.22 3.42 -0.65
C PHE A 10 -15.26 1.93 -1.00
N TYR A 11 -16.39 1.43 -1.48
CA TYR A 11 -16.48 0.04 -1.95
C TYR A 11 -15.52 -0.23 -3.13
N LYS A 12 -15.55 0.63 -4.16
CA LYS A 12 -14.64 0.51 -5.31
C LYS A 12 -13.18 0.70 -4.91
N LEU A 13 -12.89 1.67 -4.03
CA LEU A 13 -11.55 1.91 -3.53
C LEU A 13 -10.99 0.68 -2.81
N TYR A 14 -11.77 0.08 -1.92
CA TYR A 14 -11.34 -1.10 -1.18
C TYR A 14 -11.10 -2.30 -2.09
N ASN A 15 -11.99 -2.59 -3.03
CA ASN A 15 -11.83 -3.71 -3.94
C ASN A 15 -10.53 -3.61 -4.74
N ILE A 16 -10.21 -2.42 -5.25
CA ILE A 16 -8.96 -2.21 -5.99
C ILE A 16 -7.74 -2.33 -5.05
N CYS A 17 -7.80 -1.74 -3.86
CA CYS A 17 -6.71 -1.83 -2.89
C CYS A 17 -6.46 -3.29 -2.46
N TYR A 18 -7.52 -4.07 -2.21
CA TYR A 18 -7.39 -5.51 -1.91
C TYR A 18 -6.73 -6.26 -3.07
N LEU A 19 -7.18 -6.04 -4.30
CA LEU A 19 -6.63 -6.72 -5.47
C LEU A 19 -5.13 -6.41 -5.65
N ILE A 20 -4.74 -5.14 -5.50
CA ILE A 20 -3.34 -4.70 -5.59
C ILE A 20 -2.48 -5.34 -4.49
N THR A 21 -3.00 -5.48 -3.27
CA THR A 21 -2.23 -5.99 -2.13
C THR A 21 -2.23 -7.50 -2.04
N LEU A 22 -3.31 -8.18 -2.44
CA LEU A 22 -3.41 -9.64 -2.41
C LEU A 22 -2.48 -10.31 -3.43
N PHE A 23 -2.21 -9.66 -4.56
CA PHE A 23 -1.36 -10.21 -5.60
C PHE A 23 0.08 -10.50 -5.11
N PRO A 24 0.85 -9.50 -4.61
CA PRO A 24 2.19 -9.76 -4.08
C PRO A 24 2.16 -10.62 -2.81
N LEU A 25 1.11 -10.52 -2.00
CA LEU A 25 0.93 -11.35 -0.81
C LEU A 25 0.79 -12.83 -1.17
N GLY A 26 -0.03 -13.15 -2.17
CA GLY A 26 -0.20 -14.53 -2.64
C GLY A 26 1.10 -15.14 -3.16
N ILE A 27 1.86 -14.37 -3.96
CA ILE A 27 3.18 -14.79 -4.45
C ILE A 27 4.13 -15.04 -3.27
N PHE A 28 4.18 -14.10 -2.31
CA PHE A 28 5.06 -14.24 -1.16
C PHE A 28 4.72 -15.46 -0.30
N ILE A 29 3.44 -15.69 0.01
CA ILE A 29 2.99 -16.86 0.78
C ILE A 29 3.38 -18.16 0.04
N TYR A 30 3.15 -18.21 -1.27
CA TYR A 30 3.53 -19.38 -2.06
C TYR A 30 5.04 -19.68 -1.96
N LEU A 31 5.89 -18.67 -2.15
CA LEU A 31 7.34 -18.81 -2.05
C LEU A 31 7.78 -19.20 -0.64
N TYR A 32 7.19 -18.59 0.38
CA TYR A 32 7.48 -18.90 1.78
C TYR A 32 7.14 -20.37 2.12
N LEU A 33 5.99 -20.86 1.66
CA LEU A 33 5.63 -22.27 1.86
C LEU A 33 6.59 -23.22 1.13
N GLN A 34 7.03 -22.88 -0.09
CA GLN A 34 8.04 -23.67 -0.82
C GLN A 34 9.39 -23.69 -0.07
N MET A 35 9.77 -22.56 0.53
CA MET A 35 10.96 -22.47 1.38
C MET A 35 10.86 -23.40 2.61
N GLN A 36 9.73 -23.37 3.33
CA GLN A 36 9.51 -24.18 4.54
C GLN A 36 9.51 -25.69 4.24
N VAL A 37 9.07 -26.10 3.07
CA VAL A 37 9.06 -27.51 2.63
C VAL A 37 10.42 -27.93 2.04
N GLY A 38 11.41 -27.02 1.99
CA GLY A 38 12.74 -27.30 1.42
C GLY A 38 12.75 -27.50 -0.09
N LYS A 39 11.69 -27.05 -0.80
CA LYS A 39 11.59 -27.14 -2.25
C LYS A 39 12.11 -25.92 -2.98
N LEU A 40 12.34 -24.82 -2.25
CA LEU A 40 12.88 -23.60 -2.81
C LEU A 40 14.40 -23.68 -2.85
N ASN A 41 14.97 -23.87 -4.05
CA ASN A 41 16.40 -23.81 -4.25
C ASN A 41 16.83 -22.35 -4.39
N SER A 42 17.77 -21.89 -3.55
CA SER A 42 18.34 -20.56 -3.70
C SER A 42 19.16 -20.49 -5.01
N LEU A 43 18.94 -19.43 -5.78
CA LEU A 43 19.74 -19.16 -6.99
C LEU A 43 21.12 -18.61 -6.63
N VAL A 44 21.22 -17.96 -5.46
CA VAL A 44 22.46 -17.38 -4.95
C VAL A 44 22.91 -18.18 -3.73
N GLN A 45 24.10 -18.78 -3.81
CA GLN A 45 24.61 -19.66 -2.76
C GLN A 45 25.82 -19.06 -2.02
N GLU A 46 26.55 -18.12 -2.65
CA GLU A 46 27.69 -17.47 -2.03
C GLU A 46 27.25 -16.47 -0.96
N ALA A 47 27.78 -16.60 0.26
CA ALA A 47 27.42 -15.74 1.38
C ALA A 47 27.60 -14.22 1.10
N GLY A 48 28.66 -13.85 0.36
CA GLY A 48 28.90 -12.46 -0.03
C GLY A 48 27.82 -11.92 -0.98
N GLN A 49 27.41 -12.71 -1.95
CA GLN A 49 26.34 -12.32 -2.90
C GLN A 49 24.99 -12.24 -2.18
N ILE A 50 24.67 -13.17 -1.28
CA ILE A 50 23.44 -13.14 -0.46
C ILE A 50 23.35 -11.81 0.29
N LEU A 51 24.44 -11.40 0.96
CA LEU A 51 24.48 -10.13 1.69
C LEU A 51 24.25 -8.91 0.78
N ILE A 52 24.84 -8.90 -0.39
CA ILE A 52 24.66 -7.81 -1.39
C ILE A 52 23.19 -7.73 -1.81
N PHE A 53 22.54 -8.88 -2.11
CA PHE A 53 21.12 -8.90 -2.47
C PHE A 53 20.22 -8.48 -1.31
N GLN A 54 20.52 -8.90 -0.09
CA GLN A 54 19.76 -8.49 1.10
C GLN A 54 19.80 -6.99 1.30
N ILE A 55 20.99 -6.39 1.31
CA ILE A 55 21.14 -4.93 1.49
C ILE A 55 20.55 -4.18 0.30
N GLY A 56 20.82 -4.62 -0.93
CA GLY A 56 20.35 -3.96 -2.14
C GLY A 56 18.82 -3.92 -2.23
N LEU A 57 18.17 -5.07 -2.13
CA LEU A 57 16.70 -5.16 -2.24
C LEU A 57 15.98 -4.47 -1.06
N ALA A 58 16.51 -4.60 0.16
CA ALA A 58 15.97 -3.90 1.31
C ALA A 58 16.08 -2.36 1.14
N THR A 59 17.23 -1.87 0.68
CA THR A 59 17.45 -0.44 0.43
C THR A 59 16.53 0.09 -0.68
N ILE A 60 16.41 -0.63 -1.79
CA ILE A 60 15.51 -0.27 -2.89
C ILE A 60 14.06 -0.22 -2.41
N SER A 61 13.62 -1.24 -1.68
CA SER A 61 12.26 -1.28 -1.14
C SER A 61 11.98 -0.12 -0.18
N LEU A 62 12.91 0.18 0.72
CA LEU A 62 12.80 1.31 1.63
C LEU A 62 12.77 2.65 0.88
N ALA A 63 13.59 2.81 -0.16
CA ALA A 63 13.60 3.99 -1.01
C ALA A 63 12.26 4.19 -1.72
N VAL A 64 11.68 3.11 -2.28
CA VAL A 64 10.35 3.14 -2.92
C VAL A 64 9.28 3.55 -1.91
N LEU A 65 9.23 2.91 -0.73
CA LEU A 65 8.25 3.24 0.31
C LEU A 65 8.35 4.69 0.77
N THR A 66 9.57 5.16 1.01
CA THR A 66 9.82 6.54 1.45
C THR A 66 9.42 7.55 0.38
N THR A 67 9.81 7.32 -0.87
CA THR A 67 9.49 8.19 -2.01
C THR A 67 7.98 8.26 -2.21
N VAL A 68 7.30 7.11 -2.26
CA VAL A 68 5.84 7.06 -2.40
C VAL A 68 5.14 7.78 -1.26
N HIS A 69 5.58 7.54 -0.02
CA HIS A 69 5.00 8.21 1.15
C HIS A 69 5.14 9.74 1.06
N LEU A 70 6.34 10.25 0.77
CA LEU A 70 6.60 11.69 0.70
C LEU A 70 5.84 12.35 -0.47
N VAL A 71 5.87 11.72 -1.66
CA VAL A 71 5.18 12.25 -2.84
C VAL A 71 3.67 12.29 -2.61
N MET A 72 3.08 11.20 -2.08
CA MET A 72 1.64 11.15 -1.83
C MET A 72 1.22 12.14 -0.73
N LYS A 73 1.99 12.25 0.34
CA LYS A 73 1.74 13.25 1.40
C LYS A 73 1.72 14.68 0.84
N ARG A 74 2.67 15.03 -0.05
CA ARG A 74 2.71 16.35 -0.72
C ARG A 74 1.51 16.55 -1.64
N ARG A 75 1.14 15.54 -2.45
CA ARG A 75 0.00 15.61 -3.37
C ARG A 75 -1.32 15.75 -2.61
N ILE A 76 -1.54 14.96 -1.57
CA ILE A 76 -2.74 15.02 -0.72
C ILE A 76 -2.84 16.41 -0.04
N LYS A 77 -1.73 16.99 0.41
CA LYS A 77 -1.75 18.35 0.99
C LYS A 77 -2.24 19.40 -0.02
N LYS A 78 -1.89 19.25 -1.31
CA LYS A 78 -2.33 20.18 -2.37
C LYS A 78 -3.83 20.12 -2.64
N ILE A 79 -4.46 18.93 -2.56
CA ILE A 79 -5.89 18.82 -2.84
C ILE A 79 -6.79 19.34 -1.71
N ARG A 80 -6.25 19.63 -0.53
CA ARG A 80 -7.01 20.26 0.58
C ARG A 80 -7.58 21.62 0.22
N THR A 81 -6.96 22.33 -0.74
CA THR A 81 -7.37 23.67 -1.19
C THR A 81 -8.46 23.64 -2.27
N VAL A 82 -8.81 22.47 -2.78
CA VAL A 82 -9.88 22.32 -3.77
C VAL A 82 -11.24 22.54 -3.08
N PRO A 83 -12.11 23.45 -3.57
CA PRO A 83 -13.34 23.80 -2.89
C PRO A 83 -14.37 22.66 -2.85
N SER A 84 -14.48 21.86 -3.91
CA SER A 84 -15.46 20.77 -4.02
C SER A 84 -15.03 19.51 -3.27
N LEU A 85 -15.88 19.01 -2.35
CA LEU A 85 -15.65 17.74 -1.67
C LEU A 85 -15.57 16.57 -2.66
N GLY A 86 -16.41 16.58 -3.70
CA GLY A 86 -16.43 15.53 -4.72
C GLY A 86 -15.10 15.43 -5.46
N ASP A 87 -14.52 16.56 -5.86
CA ASP A 87 -13.23 16.59 -6.57
C ASP A 87 -12.09 16.19 -5.64
N ARG A 88 -12.13 16.62 -4.37
CA ARG A 88 -11.15 16.17 -3.35
C ARG A 88 -11.16 14.65 -3.17
N LEU A 89 -12.33 14.04 -3.10
CA LEU A 89 -12.47 12.58 -3.00
C LEU A 89 -12.01 11.87 -4.28
N GLU A 90 -12.28 12.42 -5.46
CA GLU A 90 -11.83 11.85 -6.72
C GLU A 90 -10.30 11.85 -6.82
N TYR A 91 -9.62 12.95 -6.50
CA TYR A 91 -8.16 12.99 -6.44
C TYR A 91 -7.60 12.06 -5.36
N TYR A 92 -8.24 12.00 -4.19
CA TYR A 92 -7.82 11.11 -3.10
C TYR A 92 -7.93 9.64 -3.50
N TYR A 93 -8.92 9.26 -4.31
CA TYR A 93 -9.06 7.92 -4.89
C TYR A 93 -7.81 7.52 -5.68
N TYR A 94 -7.42 8.33 -6.66
CA TYR A 94 -6.25 8.06 -7.48
C TYR A 94 -4.96 8.03 -6.67
N TYR A 95 -4.78 8.94 -5.74
CA TYR A 95 -3.58 8.98 -4.91
C TYR A 95 -3.51 7.81 -3.91
N SER A 96 -4.64 7.35 -3.41
CA SER A 96 -4.69 6.16 -2.57
C SER A 96 -4.30 4.91 -3.34
N ILE A 97 -4.78 4.74 -4.57
CA ILE A 97 -4.39 3.63 -5.44
C ILE A 97 -2.89 3.69 -5.76
N GLN A 98 -2.36 4.86 -6.15
CA GLN A 98 -0.92 5.02 -6.42
C GLN A 98 -0.07 4.68 -5.19
N ARG A 99 -0.52 5.07 -4.00
CA ARG A 99 0.13 4.72 -2.73
C ARG A 99 0.15 3.20 -2.51
N MET A 100 -0.98 2.52 -2.71
CA MET A 100 -1.06 1.07 -2.59
C MET A 100 -0.21 0.34 -3.63
N MET A 101 -0.18 0.83 -4.88
CA MET A 101 0.72 0.29 -5.92
C MET A 101 2.19 0.40 -5.53
N GLY A 102 2.60 1.54 -4.97
CA GLY A 102 3.97 1.71 -4.48
C GLY A 102 4.34 0.73 -3.37
N ILE A 103 3.43 0.47 -2.44
CA ILE A 103 3.62 -0.53 -1.37
C ILE A 103 3.67 -1.95 -1.98
N ALA A 104 2.81 -2.26 -2.95
CA ALA A 104 2.81 -3.55 -3.65
C ALA A 104 4.14 -3.80 -4.39
N VAL A 105 4.69 -2.79 -5.06
CA VAL A 105 6.02 -2.87 -5.69
C VAL A 105 7.11 -3.14 -4.66
N ALA A 106 7.12 -2.43 -3.54
CA ALA A 106 8.08 -2.67 -2.45
C ALA A 106 7.95 -4.10 -1.87
N SER A 107 6.72 -4.60 -1.71
CA SER A 107 6.45 -5.98 -1.28
C SER A 107 6.96 -7.02 -2.28
N SER A 108 6.85 -6.73 -3.59
CA SER A 108 7.35 -7.62 -4.64
C SER A 108 8.87 -7.77 -4.62
N PHE A 109 9.62 -6.73 -4.21
CA PHE A 109 11.07 -6.86 -4.00
C PHE A 109 11.41 -7.81 -2.85
N MET A 110 10.58 -7.88 -1.80
CA MET A 110 10.79 -8.84 -0.71
C MET A 110 10.52 -10.28 -1.17
N ALA A 111 9.48 -10.50 -1.98
CA ALA A 111 9.20 -11.80 -2.57
C ALA A 111 10.34 -12.24 -3.51
N LEU A 112 10.85 -11.32 -4.33
CA LEU A 112 12.01 -11.57 -5.19
C LEU A 112 13.26 -11.93 -4.38
N GLY A 113 13.52 -11.20 -3.30
CA GLY A 113 14.65 -11.46 -2.40
C GLY A 113 14.57 -12.83 -1.75
N LEU A 114 13.38 -13.24 -1.27
CA LEU A 114 13.13 -14.56 -0.72
C LEU A 114 13.41 -15.65 -1.76
N TRP A 115 12.92 -15.47 -2.98
CA TRP A 115 13.14 -16.42 -4.08
C TRP A 115 14.61 -16.57 -4.46
N LEU A 116 15.37 -15.46 -4.51
CA LEU A 116 16.77 -15.46 -4.92
C LEU A 116 17.70 -16.07 -3.87
N THR A 117 17.47 -15.76 -2.60
CA THR A 117 18.44 -16.03 -1.52
C THR A 117 17.99 -17.08 -0.51
N ASN A 118 16.70 -17.47 -0.56
CA ASN A 118 16.10 -18.39 0.43
C ASN A 118 16.36 -17.95 1.90
N SER A 119 16.30 -16.64 2.17
CA SER A 119 16.64 -16.04 3.46
C SER A 119 15.42 -15.58 4.22
N ASP A 120 15.31 -15.99 5.49
CA ASP A 120 14.24 -15.59 6.42
C ASP A 120 14.17 -14.07 6.66
N LEU A 121 15.25 -13.34 6.44
CA LEU A 121 15.30 -11.90 6.59
C LEU A 121 14.20 -11.21 5.75
N PHE A 122 13.97 -11.69 4.52
CA PHE A 122 12.93 -11.14 3.66
C PHE A 122 11.52 -11.39 4.18
N SER A 123 11.31 -12.48 4.94
CA SER A 123 10.04 -12.76 5.61
C SER A 123 9.76 -11.75 6.72
N ILE A 124 10.78 -11.43 7.50
CA ILE A 124 10.67 -10.41 8.57
C ILE A 124 10.40 -9.02 7.94
N LEU A 125 11.14 -8.64 6.89
CA LEU A 125 10.95 -7.37 6.21
C LEU A 125 9.56 -7.28 5.55
N TYR A 126 9.06 -8.38 5.00
CA TYR A 126 7.71 -8.44 4.45
C TYR A 126 6.65 -8.17 5.51
N LEU A 127 6.78 -8.76 6.71
CA LEU A 127 5.89 -8.48 7.85
C LEU A 127 5.91 -7.01 8.24
N VAL A 128 7.07 -6.37 8.25
CA VAL A 128 7.18 -4.92 8.51
C VAL A 128 6.41 -4.11 7.45
N ILE A 129 6.50 -4.49 6.17
CA ILE A 129 5.73 -3.85 5.10
C ILE A 129 4.22 -4.07 5.27
N LEU A 130 3.76 -5.25 5.70
CA LEU A 130 2.35 -5.51 5.99
C LEU A 130 1.82 -4.64 7.14
N ILE A 131 2.59 -4.46 8.20
CA ILE A 131 2.24 -3.54 9.29
C ILE A 131 2.15 -2.12 8.76
N TRP A 132 3.12 -1.67 7.96
CA TRP A 132 3.11 -0.36 7.33
C TRP A 132 1.89 -0.17 6.42
N LEU A 133 1.54 -1.17 5.61
CA LEU A 133 0.35 -1.19 4.76
C LEU A 133 -0.93 -1.00 5.59
N SER A 134 -1.05 -1.72 6.70
CA SER A 134 -2.20 -1.61 7.60
C SER A 134 -2.39 -0.19 8.13
N LEU A 135 -1.29 0.48 8.51
CA LEU A 135 -1.31 1.87 8.96
C LEU A 135 -1.65 2.88 7.85
N GLN A 136 -1.37 2.53 6.59
CA GLN A 136 -1.62 3.38 5.41
C GLN A 136 -2.94 3.04 4.70
N TRP A 137 -3.75 2.13 5.25
CA TRP A 137 -4.99 1.68 4.61
C TRP A 137 -5.98 2.83 4.40
N PRO A 138 -6.52 3.02 3.17
CA PRO A 138 -7.40 4.15 2.85
C PRO A 138 -8.81 3.97 3.44
N SER A 139 -8.96 4.21 4.73
CA SER A 139 -10.25 4.17 5.44
C SER A 139 -10.95 5.53 5.43
N PRO A 140 -12.28 5.60 5.71
CA PRO A 140 -12.98 6.89 5.87
C PRO A 140 -12.34 7.80 6.91
N LYS A 141 -11.86 7.24 8.02
CA LYS A 141 -11.12 7.99 9.06
C LYS A 141 -9.81 8.57 8.51
N MET A 142 -9.08 7.77 7.70
CA MET A 142 -7.84 8.21 7.08
C MET A 142 -8.11 9.29 6.03
N ALA A 143 -9.16 9.15 5.21
CA ALA A 143 -9.58 10.16 4.24
C ALA A 143 -9.91 11.50 4.93
N CYS A 144 -10.69 11.49 6.01
CA CYS A 144 -11.00 12.69 6.79
C CYS A 144 -9.73 13.37 7.34
N LYS A 145 -8.76 12.59 7.84
CA LYS A 145 -7.49 13.09 8.34
C LYS A 145 -6.61 13.66 7.22
N ASP A 146 -6.48 12.91 6.14
CA ASP A 146 -5.63 13.27 5.00
C ASP A 146 -6.14 14.53 4.30
N LEU A 147 -7.46 14.65 4.10
CA LEU A 147 -8.11 15.80 3.48
C LEU A 147 -8.40 16.94 4.45
N ALA A 148 -8.13 16.76 5.75
CA ALA A 148 -8.43 17.72 6.82
C ALA A 148 -9.90 18.19 6.84
N LEU A 149 -10.84 17.24 6.60
CA LEU A 149 -12.28 17.53 6.59
C LEU A 149 -12.79 17.93 7.98
N ARG A 150 -13.75 18.89 8.00
CA ARG A 150 -14.35 19.40 9.23
C ARG A 150 -15.87 19.50 9.08
N GLY A 151 -16.58 19.61 10.21
CA GLY A 151 -18.03 19.77 10.24
C GLY A 151 -18.76 18.69 9.43
N ASP A 152 -19.74 19.12 8.66
CA ASP A 152 -20.66 18.28 7.89
C ASP A 152 -19.94 17.40 6.88
N GLU A 153 -18.93 17.93 6.17
CA GLU A 153 -18.13 17.14 5.21
C GLU A 153 -17.44 15.94 5.86
N ARG A 154 -16.94 16.11 7.10
CA ARG A 154 -16.33 15.03 7.87
C ARG A 154 -17.35 13.97 8.24
N GLU A 155 -18.54 14.36 8.68
CA GLU A 155 -19.61 13.43 9.03
C GLU A 155 -20.12 12.66 7.82
N MET A 156 -20.33 13.32 6.69
CA MET A 156 -20.71 12.67 5.43
C MET A 156 -19.72 11.57 5.05
N VAL A 157 -18.43 11.86 5.06
CA VAL A 157 -17.39 10.89 4.68
C VAL A 157 -17.24 9.78 5.74
N LEU A 158 -17.26 10.13 7.03
CA LEU A 158 -17.05 9.18 8.12
C LEU A 158 -18.17 8.13 8.19
N TYR A 159 -19.42 8.58 8.05
CA TYR A 159 -20.61 7.72 8.11
C TYR A 159 -21.09 7.26 6.74
N LYS A 160 -20.38 7.62 5.66
CA LYS A 160 -20.70 7.28 4.25
C LYS A 160 -22.15 7.69 3.89
N ARG A 161 -22.57 8.88 4.33
CA ARG A 161 -23.89 9.47 4.03
C ARG A 161 -23.74 10.46 2.89
N ASP A 162 -24.66 10.42 1.93
CA ASP A 162 -24.66 11.32 0.77
C ASP A 162 -25.40 12.62 1.06
N THR A 163 -26.29 12.61 2.05
CA THR A 163 -27.04 13.76 2.57
C THR A 163 -27.01 13.74 4.08
N LEU A 164 -26.85 14.90 4.70
CA LEU A 164 -27.17 15.09 6.10
C LEU A 164 -28.69 15.02 6.22
N GLY A 165 -29.20 13.92 6.76
CA GLY A 165 -30.61 13.79 7.08
C GLY A 165 -30.98 14.59 8.32
#